data_7c07936522714b9799aa0639d8275615
#
_entry.id   7c07936522714b9799aa0639d8275615
#
_cell.length_a   1.000
_cell.length_b   1.000
_cell.length_c   1.000
_cell.angle_alpha   90.00
_cell.angle_beta   90.00
_cell.angle_gamma   90.00
#
_symmetry.space_group_name_H-M   'P 1'
#
loop_
_entity.id
_entity.type
_entity.pdbx_description
1 polymer ?
#
loop_
_entity_poly.entity_id
_entity_poly.type
_entity_poly.pdbx_seq_one_letter_code
_entity_poly.pdbx_strand_id
1 'polypeptide(L)'
;CERPVMAMNRDSLGLDTLRRIDTVGNDLMALRGAGREGNVILEVAGFGITLGRAPEPEYADVVTRSGRVKLYLFNCGEFGFSQLVGVDYDGYAPEEKGFLDQKLGSSIHVAASVLQVQVALNRNRTFYFATDLNFAVDNYRLSDAHIRLGYEHGRLLPVALDEPADQSKFVTSSLGIPLRLIYKPFRNFQVSAIAYSDFGIELTSLHKKPKVQYELSGLRTYQFGVGGAVSYSGVGVFVRYGVTPLFKKGGGPECHTLSFGISLLM
;
A
#
# COMPACT_ATOMS: atom_id res chain seq x y z
N CYS A 1 26.56 39.91 -21.30
CA CYS A 1 25.34 39.26 -21.81
C CYS A 1 25.77 38.24 -22.89
N GLU A 2 26.08 37.06 -22.47
CA GLU A 2 26.32 35.95 -23.40
C GLU A 2 25.05 35.08 -23.47
N ARG A 3 24.53 34.88 -24.67
CA ARG A 3 23.41 33.95 -24.90
C ARG A 3 23.94 32.51 -24.84
N PRO A 4 23.25 31.59 -24.18
CA PRO A 4 23.65 30.18 -24.21
C PRO A 4 23.51 29.64 -25.63
N VAL A 5 24.58 29.05 -26.16
CA VAL A 5 24.60 28.33 -27.42
C VAL A 5 23.96 26.97 -27.17
N MET A 6 22.84 26.70 -27.83
CA MET A 6 22.29 25.36 -27.92
C MET A 6 23.18 24.51 -28.81
N ALA A 7 23.89 23.57 -28.24
CA ALA A 7 24.57 22.53 -29.00
C ALA A 7 23.59 21.37 -29.22
N MET A 8 23.14 21.22 -30.44
CA MET A 8 22.33 20.09 -30.90
C MET A 8 23.31 18.99 -31.34
N ASN A 9 23.36 17.89 -30.63
CA ASN A 9 24.15 16.73 -31.00
C ASN A 9 23.21 15.65 -31.54
N ARG A 10 23.31 15.35 -32.83
CA ARG A 10 22.62 14.21 -33.46
C ARG A 10 23.55 13.01 -33.35
N ASP A 11 23.18 12.02 -32.56
CA ASP A 11 23.86 10.75 -32.62
C ASP A 11 23.36 9.91 -33.81
N SER A 12 24.11 8.87 -34.13
CA SER A 12 23.92 8.03 -35.32
C SER A 12 22.60 7.28 -35.41
N LEU A 13 21.65 7.54 -34.50
CA LEU A 13 20.35 6.90 -34.38
C LEU A 13 19.16 7.87 -34.52
N GLY A 14 19.43 9.16 -34.81
CA GLY A 14 18.37 10.13 -35.12
C GLY A 14 17.51 10.57 -33.93
N LEU A 15 17.99 10.40 -32.72
CA LEU A 15 17.32 10.85 -31.51
C LEU A 15 17.90 12.17 -31.03
N ASP A 16 17.09 13.22 -31.02
CA ASP A 16 17.46 14.53 -30.47
C ASP A 16 17.45 14.45 -28.93
N THR A 17 18.61 14.43 -28.32
CA THR A 17 18.77 14.56 -26.86
C THR A 17 18.90 16.04 -26.51
N LEU A 18 17.86 16.61 -25.90
CA LEU A 18 17.93 17.94 -25.30
C LEU A 18 18.74 17.87 -23.99
N ARG A 19 19.98 18.35 -24.05
CA ARG A 19 20.78 18.63 -22.86
C ARG A 19 20.54 20.07 -22.45
N ARG A 20 19.79 20.28 -21.38
CA ARG A 20 19.80 21.58 -20.70
C ARG A 20 20.66 21.46 -19.45
N ILE A 21 21.74 22.15 -19.40
CA ILE A 21 22.54 22.35 -18.21
C ILE A 21 22.23 23.79 -17.75
N ASP A 22 21.42 23.94 -16.75
CA ASP A 22 21.30 25.20 -16.02
C ASP A 22 22.27 25.16 -14.85
N THR A 23 23.36 25.87 -15.01
CA THR A 23 24.29 26.18 -13.92
C THR A 23 23.76 27.36 -13.12
N VAL A 24 22.91 27.08 -12.14
CA VAL A 24 22.70 28.00 -11.02
C VAL A 24 22.94 27.20 -9.75
N GLY A 25 23.96 27.61 -9.04
CA GLY A 25 24.55 26.94 -7.90
C GLY A 25 23.54 26.44 -6.87
N ASN A 26 23.37 25.19 -6.87
CA ASN A 26 23.06 24.17 -5.87
C ASN A 26 22.43 22.99 -6.60
N ASP A 27 23.21 21.93 -6.80
CA ASP A 27 22.83 20.68 -7.48
C ASP A 27 21.76 19.87 -6.75
N LEU A 28 20.58 20.44 -6.56
CA LEU A 28 19.45 19.77 -5.92
C LEU A 28 18.52 19.05 -6.90
N MET A 29 18.53 19.44 -8.18
CA MET A 29 17.69 18.81 -9.21
C MET A 29 18.39 18.76 -10.57
N ALA A 30 18.44 17.60 -11.18
CA ALA A 30 18.86 17.43 -12.56
C ALA A 30 17.86 16.55 -13.33
N LEU A 31 17.43 17.00 -14.51
CA LEU A 31 16.67 16.18 -15.46
C LEU A 31 17.65 15.47 -16.38
N ARG A 32 17.78 14.17 -16.25
CA ARG A 32 18.59 13.35 -17.16
C ARG A 32 17.66 12.58 -18.11
N GLY A 33 17.75 12.95 -19.36
CA GLY A 33 17.38 12.32 -20.62
C GLY A 33 16.21 11.32 -20.63
N ALA A 34 15.44 11.34 -21.71
CA ALA A 34 14.52 10.24 -22.03
C ALA A 34 15.34 9.00 -22.41
N GLY A 35 15.18 7.91 -21.68
CA GLY A 35 15.65 6.60 -22.11
C GLY A 35 14.89 6.16 -23.38
N ARG A 36 15.35 5.10 -24.01
CA ARG A 36 14.83 4.53 -25.28
C ARG A 36 13.32 4.27 -25.31
N GLU A 37 12.60 4.43 -24.18
CA GLU A 37 11.17 4.13 -23.99
C GLU A 37 10.35 5.30 -23.41
N GLY A 38 10.85 6.53 -23.49
CA GLY A 38 10.07 7.70 -23.07
C GLY A 38 9.98 7.93 -21.55
N ASN A 39 10.85 7.29 -20.78
CA ASN A 39 10.91 7.48 -19.33
C ASN A 39 11.72 8.74 -18.99
N VAL A 40 11.17 9.56 -18.09
CA VAL A 40 11.85 10.76 -17.57
C VAL A 40 12.52 10.42 -16.25
N ILE A 41 13.81 10.65 -16.13
CA ILE A 41 14.56 10.50 -14.88
C ILE A 41 14.72 11.87 -14.26
N LEU A 42 14.15 12.05 -13.07
CA LEU A 42 14.31 13.24 -12.25
C LEU A 42 15.32 12.93 -11.13
N GLU A 43 16.44 13.61 -11.10
CA GLU A 43 17.44 13.49 -10.03
C GLU A 43 17.23 14.62 -9.02
N VAL A 44 16.94 14.27 -7.75
CA VAL A 44 16.75 15.22 -6.65
C VAL A 44 17.68 14.84 -5.50
N ALA A 45 18.57 15.73 -5.12
CA ALA A 45 19.54 15.54 -4.03
C ALA A 45 20.34 14.23 -4.13
N GLY A 46 20.72 13.82 -5.33
CA GLY A 46 21.45 12.57 -5.58
C GLY A 46 20.58 11.30 -5.61
N PHE A 47 19.27 11.46 -5.49
CA PHE A 47 18.29 10.41 -5.72
C PHE A 47 17.64 10.58 -7.08
N GLY A 48 17.70 9.57 -7.92
CA GLY A 48 17.03 9.60 -9.20
C GLY A 48 15.63 8.96 -9.10
N ILE A 49 14.61 9.64 -9.60
CA ILE A 49 13.21 9.17 -9.67
C ILE A 49 12.91 8.92 -11.15
N THR A 50 12.52 7.69 -11.49
CA THR A 50 12.08 7.36 -12.85
C THR A 50 10.57 7.48 -12.94
N LEU A 51 10.09 8.39 -13.77
CA LEU A 51 8.68 8.58 -14.10
C LEU A 51 8.40 7.99 -15.49
N GLY A 52 7.57 6.98 -15.58
CA GLY A 52 7.19 6.36 -16.85
C GLY A 52 6.60 4.97 -16.69
N ARG A 53 6.15 4.40 -17.80
CA ARG A 53 5.70 3.01 -17.85
C ARG A 53 6.86 2.12 -17.44
N ALA A 54 6.66 1.25 -16.44
CA ALA A 54 7.68 0.31 -16.03
C ALA A 54 8.16 -0.47 -17.28
N PRO A 55 9.45 -0.42 -17.65
CA PRO A 55 9.97 -1.38 -18.60
C PRO A 55 9.77 -2.76 -18.00
N GLU A 56 9.63 -3.78 -18.86
CA GLU A 56 9.77 -5.17 -18.42
C GLU A 56 10.91 -5.25 -17.40
N PRO A 57 10.84 -6.10 -16.36
CA PRO A 57 11.55 -5.99 -15.09
C PRO A 57 13.09 -6.10 -15.19
N GLU A 58 13.66 -5.48 -16.15
CA GLU A 58 15.02 -5.04 -16.16
C GLU A 58 15.02 -3.70 -15.40
N TYR A 59 15.02 -3.83 -14.09
CA TYR A 59 15.04 -2.82 -13.04
C TYR A 59 15.43 -1.43 -13.55
N ALA A 60 14.52 -0.47 -13.49
CA ALA A 60 14.88 0.94 -13.56
C ALA A 60 15.78 1.23 -12.35
N ASP A 61 17.07 1.03 -12.51
CA ASP A 61 18.09 1.34 -11.54
C ASP A 61 18.18 2.86 -11.45
N VAL A 62 17.49 3.41 -10.47
CA VAL A 62 17.87 4.73 -9.98
C VAL A 62 19.19 4.54 -9.25
N VAL A 63 20.26 4.75 -10.00
CA VAL A 63 21.61 4.52 -9.52
C VAL A 63 21.99 5.67 -8.61
N THR A 64 21.87 5.49 -7.30
CA THR A 64 22.75 6.20 -6.37
C THR A 64 24.19 5.75 -6.64
N ARG A 65 25.17 6.60 -6.41
CA ARG A 65 26.61 6.34 -6.63
C ARG A 65 27.13 4.99 -6.11
N SER A 66 26.40 4.29 -5.25
CA SER A 66 26.79 2.97 -4.72
C SER A 66 26.06 1.79 -5.37
N GLY A 67 25.04 1.98 -6.19
CA GLY A 67 24.24 0.92 -6.83
C GLY A 67 23.54 -0.04 -5.83
N ARG A 68 23.53 0.32 -4.54
CA ARG A 68 22.95 -0.51 -3.47
C ARG A 68 21.56 -0.06 -3.04
N VAL A 69 21.21 1.19 -3.29
CA VAL A 69 19.92 1.77 -2.93
C VAL A 69 19.11 1.97 -4.20
N LYS A 70 17.85 1.57 -4.18
CA LYS A 70 16.89 1.73 -5.26
C LYS A 70 15.64 2.42 -4.72
N LEU A 71 15.10 3.34 -5.50
CA LEU A 71 13.86 4.05 -5.22
C LEU A 71 12.84 3.70 -6.31
N TYR A 72 11.65 3.33 -5.90
CA TYR A 72 10.55 2.99 -6.81
C TYR A 72 9.33 3.83 -6.48
N LEU A 73 8.60 4.24 -7.51
CA LEU A 73 7.27 4.84 -7.40
C LEU A 73 6.24 3.85 -7.89
N PHE A 74 5.15 3.69 -7.13
CA PHE A 74 4.04 2.79 -7.46
C PHE A 74 4.49 1.35 -7.78
N ASN A 75 5.42 0.84 -6.98
CA ASN A 75 6.10 -0.43 -7.25
C ASN A 75 5.27 -1.67 -6.91
N CYS A 76 4.30 -1.57 -6.01
CA CYS A 76 3.53 -2.71 -5.55
C CYS A 76 2.05 -2.36 -5.39
N GLY A 77 1.20 -3.19 -5.96
CA GLY A 77 -0.22 -3.21 -5.69
C GLY A 77 -0.63 -4.52 -5.02
N GLU A 78 -1.52 -4.47 -4.04
CA GLU A 78 -2.09 -5.65 -3.39
C GLU A 78 -3.60 -5.63 -3.61
N PHE A 79 -4.17 -6.75 -4.03
CA PHE A 79 -5.60 -6.96 -4.18
C PHE A 79 -5.97 -8.32 -3.63
N GLY A 80 -6.97 -8.36 -2.76
CA GLY A 80 -7.35 -9.61 -2.12
C GLY A 80 -8.58 -9.48 -1.23
N PHE A 81 -8.60 -10.32 -0.23
CA PHE A 81 -9.67 -10.39 0.74
C PHE A 81 -9.17 -10.01 2.12
N SER A 82 -10.02 -9.35 2.88
CA SER A 82 -9.82 -9.05 4.30
C SER A 82 -10.86 -9.74 5.15
N GLN A 83 -10.44 -10.25 6.30
CA GLN A 83 -11.29 -10.89 7.27
C GLN A 83 -10.90 -10.47 8.69
N LEU A 84 -11.91 -10.34 9.57
CA LEU A 84 -11.68 -10.25 11.00
C LEU A 84 -11.58 -11.65 11.58
N VAL A 85 -10.60 -11.87 12.43
CA VAL A 85 -10.34 -13.14 13.10
C VAL A 85 -10.23 -12.92 14.61
N GLY A 86 -10.60 -13.94 15.38
CA GLY A 86 -10.53 -13.86 16.84
C GLY A 86 -11.45 -12.79 17.44
N VAL A 87 -12.67 -12.64 16.87
CA VAL A 87 -13.61 -11.62 17.36
C VAL A 87 -14.12 -12.03 18.73
N ASP A 88 -13.82 -11.20 19.73
CA ASP A 88 -14.28 -11.38 21.11
C ASP A 88 -15.27 -10.28 21.46
N TYR A 89 -16.47 -10.71 21.84
CA TYR A 89 -17.58 -9.85 22.23
C TYR A 89 -17.70 -9.73 23.76
N ASP A 90 -16.57 -9.78 24.49
CA ASP A 90 -16.63 -9.57 25.93
C ASP A 90 -17.22 -8.20 26.28
N GLY A 91 -18.15 -8.18 27.24
CA GLY A 91 -18.88 -6.97 27.62
C GLY A 91 -20.04 -6.56 26.69
N TYR A 92 -20.39 -7.36 25.68
CA TYR A 92 -21.57 -7.18 24.82
C TYR A 92 -22.73 -8.05 25.28
N ALA A 93 -23.96 -7.53 25.15
CA ALA A 93 -25.17 -8.32 25.45
C ALA A 93 -25.26 -9.51 24.45
N PRO A 94 -25.94 -10.61 24.85
CA PRO A 94 -26.08 -11.77 23.96
C PRO A 94 -26.68 -11.43 22.59
N GLU A 95 -27.65 -10.48 22.56
CA GLU A 95 -28.31 -10.01 21.34
C GLU A 95 -27.41 -9.18 20.43
N GLU A 96 -26.37 -8.59 21.00
CA GLU A 96 -25.39 -7.77 20.27
C GLU A 96 -24.24 -8.60 19.71
N LYS A 97 -24.11 -9.88 20.06
CA LYS A 97 -22.99 -10.72 19.58
C LYS A 97 -23.17 -11.11 18.12
N GLY A 98 -22.03 -11.22 17.38
CA GLY A 98 -22.04 -11.66 15.99
C GLY A 98 -22.25 -10.54 14.97
N PHE A 99 -22.40 -9.28 15.37
CA PHE A 99 -22.65 -8.19 14.43
C PHE A 99 -21.47 -7.87 13.49
N LEU A 100 -20.25 -8.31 13.83
CA LEU A 100 -19.08 -8.21 12.95
C LEU A 100 -18.85 -9.45 12.07
N ASP A 101 -19.78 -10.41 12.10
CA ASP A 101 -19.68 -11.58 11.24
C ASP A 101 -19.67 -11.17 9.78
N GLN A 102 -18.77 -11.75 9.01
CA GLN A 102 -18.47 -11.34 7.64
C GLN A 102 -18.80 -12.42 6.63
N LYS A 103 -19.18 -11.97 5.43
CA LYS A 103 -19.24 -12.87 4.27
C LYS A 103 -17.86 -13.04 3.67
N LEU A 104 -17.28 -14.24 3.83
CA LEU A 104 -16.01 -14.60 3.18
C LEU A 104 -16.12 -14.40 1.66
N GLY A 105 -15.06 -13.85 1.06
CA GLY A 105 -15.00 -13.58 -0.37
C GLY A 105 -15.75 -12.32 -0.83
N SER A 106 -16.41 -11.61 0.08
CA SER A 106 -17.08 -10.34 -0.23
C SER A 106 -16.43 -9.14 0.47
N SER A 107 -15.50 -9.39 1.37
CA SER A 107 -14.68 -8.37 2.03
C SER A 107 -13.37 -8.21 1.25
N ILE A 108 -13.06 -7.01 0.82
CA ILE A 108 -12.01 -6.75 -0.18
C ILE A 108 -10.91 -5.91 0.46
N HIS A 109 -9.67 -6.32 0.22
CA HIS A 109 -8.44 -5.58 0.51
C HIS A 109 -7.86 -5.00 -0.76
N VAL A 110 -7.50 -3.72 -0.73
CA VAL A 110 -6.74 -3.06 -1.80
C VAL A 110 -5.66 -2.21 -1.16
N ALA A 111 -4.43 -2.38 -1.61
CA ALA A 111 -3.34 -1.52 -1.16
C ALA A 111 -2.40 -1.17 -2.31
N ALA A 112 -1.78 -0.01 -2.20
CA ALA A 112 -0.80 0.47 -3.17
C ALA A 112 0.40 1.09 -2.45
N SER A 113 1.60 0.68 -2.86
CA SER A 113 2.85 1.30 -2.45
C SER A 113 3.11 2.51 -3.33
N VAL A 114 3.11 3.70 -2.73
CA VAL A 114 3.33 4.97 -3.44
C VAL A 114 4.82 5.20 -3.67
N LEU A 115 5.62 4.95 -2.65
CA LEU A 115 7.05 5.17 -2.65
C LEU A 115 7.73 4.02 -1.93
N GLN A 116 8.70 3.38 -2.57
CA GLN A 116 9.50 2.32 -1.96
C GLN A 116 10.99 2.63 -2.05
N VAL A 117 11.68 2.48 -0.93
CA VAL A 117 13.15 2.50 -0.85
C VAL A 117 13.63 1.08 -0.61
N GLN A 118 14.50 0.59 -1.46
CA GLN A 118 15.09 -0.76 -1.35
C GLN A 118 16.62 -0.67 -1.26
N VAL A 119 17.20 -1.36 -0.28
CA VAL A 119 18.65 -1.39 -0.02
C VAL A 119 19.17 -2.82 -0.12
N ALA A 120 20.18 -3.04 -0.95
CA ALA A 120 20.85 -4.34 -1.03
C ALA A 120 21.73 -4.57 0.21
N LEU A 121 21.46 -5.65 0.96
CA LEU A 121 22.17 -6.00 2.18
C LEU A 121 23.47 -6.77 1.91
N ASN A 122 23.56 -7.48 0.79
CA ASN A 122 24.72 -8.29 0.45
C ASN A 122 25.30 -7.91 -0.92
N ARG A 123 26.56 -8.33 -1.16
CA ARG A 123 27.27 -8.07 -2.43
C ARG A 123 26.63 -8.77 -3.63
N ASN A 124 26.06 -9.94 -3.42
CA ASN A 124 25.41 -10.76 -4.46
C ASN A 124 24.02 -10.27 -4.82
N ARG A 125 23.53 -9.22 -4.12
CA ARG A 125 22.20 -8.63 -4.34
C ARG A 125 21.05 -9.66 -4.30
N THR A 126 21.17 -10.63 -3.39
CA THR A 126 20.11 -11.62 -3.15
C THR A 126 19.25 -11.28 -1.94
N PHE A 127 19.77 -10.47 -0.99
CA PHE A 127 19.04 -9.98 0.16
C PHE A 127 18.88 -8.47 0.11
N TYR A 128 17.66 -8.01 0.39
CA TYR A 128 17.34 -6.60 0.42
C TYR A 128 16.51 -6.27 1.65
N PHE A 129 16.70 -5.07 2.13
CA PHE A 129 15.78 -4.40 3.03
C PHE A 129 15.00 -3.37 2.24
N ALA A 130 13.68 -3.29 2.44
CA ALA A 130 12.87 -2.26 1.81
C ALA A 130 11.87 -1.67 2.82
N THR A 131 11.53 -0.41 2.60
CA THR A 131 10.44 0.27 3.30
C THR A 131 9.63 1.05 2.28
N ASP A 132 8.33 1.13 2.53
CA ASP A 132 7.36 1.73 1.60
C ASP A 132 6.54 2.79 2.34
N LEU A 133 5.97 3.70 1.57
CA LEU A 133 4.78 4.43 1.96
C LEU A 133 3.59 3.75 1.26
N ASN A 134 2.73 3.12 2.03
CA ASN A 134 1.62 2.30 1.54
C ASN A 134 0.28 2.90 1.96
N PHE A 135 -0.66 2.96 1.02
CA PHE A 135 -2.05 3.30 1.31
C PHE A 135 -2.91 2.05 1.14
N ALA A 136 -3.72 1.73 2.15
CA ALA A 136 -4.58 0.56 2.14
C ALA A 136 -6.03 0.92 2.45
N VAL A 137 -6.94 0.20 1.81
CA VAL A 137 -8.38 0.26 2.05
C VAL A 137 -8.90 -1.15 2.22
N ASP A 138 -9.51 -1.40 3.36
CA ASP A 138 -10.18 -2.66 3.68
C ASP A 138 -11.68 -2.45 3.76
N ASN A 139 -12.41 -3.24 3.00
CA ASN A 139 -13.87 -3.19 2.92
C ASN A 139 -14.43 -4.48 3.48
N TYR A 140 -14.99 -4.43 4.67
CA TYR A 140 -15.56 -5.56 5.39
C TYR A 140 -17.08 -5.62 5.19
N ARG A 141 -17.56 -6.65 4.51
CA ARG A 141 -18.98 -6.86 4.27
C ARG A 141 -19.58 -7.69 5.39
N LEU A 142 -20.55 -7.11 6.09
CA LEU A 142 -21.27 -7.80 7.17
C LEU A 142 -22.19 -8.90 6.62
N SER A 143 -22.34 -9.96 7.39
CA SER A 143 -23.25 -11.06 7.08
C SER A 143 -24.70 -10.63 7.18
N ASP A 144 -25.02 -9.80 8.18
CA ASP A 144 -26.35 -9.22 8.36
C ASP A 144 -26.48 -7.89 7.61
N ALA A 145 -27.43 -7.82 6.70
CA ALA A 145 -27.73 -6.63 5.92
C ALA A 145 -28.80 -5.71 6.59
N HIS A 146 -29.39 -6.14 7.70
CA HIS A 146 -30.41 -5.38 8.44
C HIS A 146 -29.83 -4.47 9.51
N ILE A 147 -28.50 -4.53 9.69
CA ILE A 147 -27.80 -3.70 10.67
C ILE A 147 -26.76 -2.82 10.00
N ARG A 148 -26.47 -1.69 10.61
CA ARG A 148 -25.29 -0.87 10.37
C ARG A 148 -24.46 -0.79 11.64
N LEU A 149 -23.21 -0.41 11.51
CA LEU A 149 -22.41 -0.06 12.68
C LEU A 149 -22.75 1.36 13.12
N GLY A 150 -22.97 1.52 14.41
CA GLY A 150 -23.07 2.79 15.11
C GLY A 150 -21.94 2.92 16.13
N TYR A 151 -21.67 4.15 16.57
CA TYR A 151 -20.73 4.41 17.64
C TYR A 151 -21.43 5.23 18.72
N GLU A 152 -21.79 4.57 19.81
CA GLU A 152 -22.56 5.15 20.90
C GLU A 152 -21.90 4.83 22.25
N HIS A 153 -21.96 5.76 23.18
CA HIS A 153 -21.35 5.60 24.52
C HIS A 153 -19.88 5.15 24.50
N GLY A 154 -19.14 5.57 23.47
CA GLY A 154 -17.72 5.27 23.34
C GLY A 154 -17.41 3.89 22.75
N ARG A 155 -18.38 3.12 22.27
CA ARG A 155 -18.17 1.80 21.67
C ARG A 155 -19.00 1.56 20.41
N LEU A 156 -18.54 0.65 19.57
CA LEU A 156 -19.24 0.16 18.40
C LEU A 156 -20.41 -0.74 18.80
N LEU A 157 -21.57 -0.47 18.22
CA LEU A 157 -22.80 -1.23 18.44
C LEU A 157 -23.48 -1.53 17.10
N PRO A 158 -24.24 -2.63 17.00
CA PRO A 158 -25.15 -2.86 15.88
C PRO A 158 -26.37 -1.95 16.04
N VAL A 159 -26.71 -1.22 14.99
CA VAL A 159 -27.90 -0.39 14.91
C VAL A 159 -28.79 -0.98 13.84
N ALA A 160 -30.03 -1.36 14.22
CA ALA A 160 -31.01 -1.88 13.27
C ALA A 160 -31.36 -0.80 12.23
N LEU A 161 -31.54 -1.22 10.99
CA LEU A 161 -32.04 -0.38 9.92
C LEU A 161 -33.57 -0.50 9.85
N ASP A 162 -34.27 0.61 9.64
CA ASP A 162 -35.74 0.64 9.49
C ASP A 162 -36.19 -0.17 8.27
N GLU A 163 -35.35 -0.15 7.21
CA GLU A 163 -35.56 -0.94 6.01
C GLU A 163 -34.30 -1.80 5.72
N PRO A 164 -34.50 -3.07 5.29
CA PRO A 164 -33.36 -3.92 4.97
C PRO A 164 -32.57 -3.33 3.80
N ALA A 165 -31.25 -3.21 3.96
CA ALA A 165 -30.35 -2.79 2.90
C ALA A 165 -29.90 -3.99 2.05
N ASP A 166 -29.57 -3.78 0.77
CA ASP A 166 -28.95 -4.83 -0.06
C ASP A 166 -27.63 -5.31 0.52
N GLN A 167 -26.89 -4.41 1.15
CA GLN A 167 -25.59 -4.69 1.72
C GLN A 167 -25.27 -3.72 2.86
N SER A 168 -24.77 -4.27 3.95
CA SER A 168 -24.12 -3.52 5.00
C SER A 168 -22.63 -3.84 5.06
N LYS A 169 -21.81 -2.82 5.24
CA LYS A 169 -20.35 -2.95 5.27
C LYS A 169 -19.72 -1.82 6.07
N PHE A 170 -18.53 -2.05 6.53
CA PHE A 170 -17.68 -0.96 6.98
C PHE A 170 -16.34 -0.96 6.22
N VAL A 171 -15.76 0.20 6.11
CA VAL A 171 -14.54 0.45 5.36
C VAL A 171 -13.53 1.09 6.31
N THR A 172 -12.32 0.60 6.29
CA THR A 172 -11.18 1.22 6.96
C THR A 172 -10.17 1.67 5.94
N SER A 173 -9.59 2.84 6.13
CA SER A 173 -8.47 3.32 5.35
C SER A 173 -7.27 3.60 6.25
N SER A 174 -6.09 3.27 5.76
CA SER A 174 -4.85 3.43 6.51
C SER A 174 -3.68 3.86 5.62
N LEU A 175 -2.75 4.57 6.24
CA LEU A 175 -1.44 4.89 5.69
C LEU A 175 -0.41 4.06 6.42
N GLY A 176 0.34 3.23 5.70
CA GLY A 176 1.26 2.28 6.28
C GLY A 176 2.72 2.53 5.92
N ILE A 177 3.59 2.09 6.83
CA ILE A 177 5.03 2.03 6.60
C ILE A 177 5.46 0.58 6.82
N PRO A 178 5.37 -0.29 5.80
CA PRO A 178 5.89 -1.65 5.88
C PRO A 178 7.41 -1.67 5.80
N LEU A 179 8.00 -2.54 6.62
CA LEU A 179 9.40 -2.93 6.58
C LEU A 179 9.47 -4.32 5.98
N ARG A 180 10.23 -4.50 4.91
CA ARG A 180 10.31 -5.76 4.17
C ARG A 180 11.73 -6.30 4.20
N LEU A 181 11.89 -7.56 4.52
CA LEU A 181 13.10 -8.31 4.27
C LEU A 181 12.86 -9.21 3.06
N ILE A 182 13.60 -8.96 1.99
CA ILE A 182 13.37 -9.58 0.69
C ILE A 182 14.53 -10.50 0.34
N TYR A 183 14.23 -11.72 -0.02
CA TYR A 183 15.17 -12.69 -0.54
C TYR A 183 14.86 -13.04 -2.00
N LYS A 184 15.83 -12.82 -2.88
CA LYS A 184 15.77 -13.09 -4.34
C LYS A 184 16.80 -14.15 -4.70
N PRO A 185 16.49 -15.46 -4.56
CA PRO A 185 17.43 -16.53 -4.94
C PRO A 185 17.68 -16.57 -6.44
N PHE A 186 16.68 -16.23 -7.25
CA PHE A 186 16.73 -16.19 -8.70
C PHE A 186 16.21 -14.86 -9.22
N ARG A 187 16.51 -14.53 -10.48
CA ARG A 187 16.15 -13.24 -11.09
C ARG A 187 14.65 -12.92 -10.99
N ASN A 188 13.79 -13.91 -11.18
CA ASN A 188 12.34 -13.70 -11.25
C ASN A 188 11.58 -14.18 -10.02
N PHE A 189 12.27 -14.71 -9.01
CA PHE A 189 11.63 -15.23 -7.80
C PHE A 189 12.01 -14.42 -6.57
N GLN A 190 11.02 -14.11 -5.77
CA GLN A 190 11.19 -13.31 -4.56
C GLN A 190 10.34 -13.87 -3.44
N VAL A 191 10.92 -13.94 -2.25
CA VAL A 191 10.21 -14.19 -0.99
C VAL A 191 10.43 -12.98 -0.08
N SER A 192 9.41 -12.51 0.59
CA SER A 192 9.52 -11.40 1.52
C SER A 192 8.83 -11.70 2.84
N ALA A 193 9.50 -11.33 3.94
CA ALA A 193 8.89 -11.18 5.25
C ALA A 193 8.56 -9.70 5.45
N ILE A 194 7.41 -9.41 6.04
CA ILE A 194 6.87 -8.07 6.18
C ILE A 194 6.53 -7.84 7.65
N ALA A 195 6.99 -6.72 8.20
CA ALA A 195 6.46 -6.14 9.42
C ALA A 195 5.90 -4.78 9.06
N TYR A 196 4.69 -4.44 9.46
CA TYR A 196 4.08 -3.17 9.08
C TYR A 196 3.51 -2.42 10.26
N SER A 197 3.51 -1.10 10.12
CA SER A 197 2.86 -0.16 11.02
C SER A 197 1.91 0.69 10.19
N ASP A 198 0.62 0.57 10.46
CA ASP A 198 -0.44 1.29 9.76
C ASP A 198 -1.06 2.34 10.68
N PHE A 199 -1.26 3.53 10.15
CA PHE A 199 -1.98 4.63 10.77
C PHE A 199 -3.40 4.63 10.22
N GLY A 200 -4.37 4.29 11.07
CA GLY A 200 -5.78 4.35 10.71
C GLY A 200 -6.21 5.78 10.46
N ILE A 201 -6.72 6.06 9.27
CA ILE A 201 -7.18 7.38 8.84
C ILE A 201 -8.67 7.49 9.09
N GLU A 202 -9.45 6.52 8.62
CA GLU A 202 -10.90 6.59 8.60
C GLU A 202 -11.53 5.23 8.89
N LEU A 203 -12.66 5.27 9.59
CA LEU A 203 -13.59 4.15 9.76
C LEU A 203 -14.98 4.62 9.35
N THR A 204 -15.55 3.98 8.35
CA THR A 204 -16.85 4.38 7.80
C THR A 204 -17.79 3.19 7.74
N SER A 205 -19.02 3.34 8.27
CA SER A 205 -20.11 2.42 8.00
C SER A 205 -20.89 2.85 6.78
N LEU A 206 -21.19 1.91 5.90
CA LEU A 206 -21.86 2.18 4.65
C LEU A 206 -22.88 1.10 4.34
N HIS A 207 -24.10 1.51 4.00
CA HIS A 207 -25.11 0.60 3.45
C HIS A 207 -25.58 1.07 2.07
N LYS A 208 -26.07 0.14 1.27
CA LYS A 208 -26.53 0.42 -0.09
C LYS A 208 -28.03 0.21 -0.18
N LYS A 209 -28.66 1.15 -0.88
CA LYS A 209 -30.09 1.23 -1.17
C LYS A 209 -30.96 1.31 0.10
N PRO A 210 -31.09 2.54 0.65
CA PRO A 210 -30.44 3.78 0.19
C PRO A 210 -28.94 3.79 0.51
N LYS A 211 -28.14 4.54 -0.29
CA LYS A 211 -26.74 4.71 -0.01
C LYS A 211 -26.56 5.78 1.06
N VAL A 212 -26.19 5.36 2.25
CA VAL A 212 -25.88 6.27 3.36
C VAL A 212 -24.53 5.88 3.96
N GLN A 213 -23.76 6.86 4.35
CA GLN A 213 -22.42 6.74 4.89
C GLN A 213 -22.37 7.43 6.25
N TYR A 214 -21.78 6.76 7.23
CA TYR A 214 -21.56 7.28 8.57
C TYR A 214 -20.09 7.16 8.92
N GLU A 215 -19.49 8.26 9.34
CA GLU A 215 -18.16 8.23 9.94
C GLU A 215 -18.27 7.65 11.35
N LEU A 216 -17.38 6.74 11.67
CA LEU A 216 -17.33 6.07 12.96
C LEU A 216 -16.02 6.37 13.68
N SER A 217 -16.11 6.45 14.98
CA SER A 217 -14.95 6.45 15.87
C SER A 217 -14.66 5.04 16.38
N GLY A 218 -13.53 4.86 17.06
CA GLY A 218 -13.21 3.57 17.67
C GLY A 218 -12.09 2.80 16.97
N LEU A 219 -11.70 3.19 15.74
CA LEU A 219 -10.52 2.62 15.08
C LEU A 219 -9.26 2.92 15.89
N ARG A 220 -8.40 1.92 16.03
CA ARG A 220 -7.08 2.11 16.62
C ARG A 220 -6.21 2.93 15.66
N THR A 221 -5.61 4.01 16.17
CA THR A 221 -4.80 4.92 15.36
C THR A 221 -3.53 4.24 14.85
N TYR A 222 -2.90 3.42 15.69
CA TYR A 222 -1.67 2.69 15.35
C TYR A 222 -1.95 1.19 15.36
N GLN A 223 -1.70 0.55 14.23
CA GLN A 223 -1.86 -0.88 14.06
C GLN A 223 -0.53 -1.48 13.62
N PHE A 224 -0.14 -2.57 14.25
CA PHE A 224 1.06 -3.33 13.91
C PHE A 224 0.67 -4.71 13.44
N GLY A 225 1.38 -5.20 12.44
CA GLY A 225 1.16 -6.53 11.95
C GLY A 225 2.40 -7.11 11.28
N VAL A 226 2.26 -8.37 10.93
CA VAL A 226 3.27 -9.14 10.24
C VAL A 226 2.68 -9.79 9.00
N GLY A 227 3.52 -10.14 8.06
CA GLY A 227 3.06 -10.77 6.84
C GLY A 227 4.18 -11.38 6.03
N GLY A 228 3.83 -11.91 4.91
CA GLY A 228 4.78 -12.43 3.94
C GLY A 228 4.21 -12.43 2.54
N ALA A 229 5.09 -12.44 1.56
CA ALA A 229 4.70 -12.58 0.17
C ALA A 229 5.71 -13.42 -0.59
N VAL A 230 5.20 -14.13 -1.60
CA VAL A 230 6.01 -14.88 -2.56
C VAL A 230 5.59 -14.44 -3.94
N SER A 231 6.55 -14.06 -4.77
CA SER A 231 6.27 -13.62 -6.14
C SER A 231 7.21 -14.23 -7.17
N TYR A 232 6.66 -14.37 -8.37
CA TYR A 232 7.38 -14.82 -9.55
C TYR A 232 7.03 -13.93 -10.73
N SER A 233 8.05 -13.39 -11.41
CA SER A 233 7.88 -12.51 -12.58
C SER A 233 6.90 -11.34 -12.38
N GLY A 234 6.93 -10.71 -11.20
CA GLY A 234 6.10 -9.55 -10.90
C GLY A 234 4.70 -9.87 -10.35
N VAL A 235 4.26 -11.13 -10.39
CA VAL A 235 2.97 -11.55 -9.81
C VAL A 235 3.24 -12.43 -8.59
N GLY A 236 2.54 -12.21 -7.50
CA GLY A 236 2.72 -12.96 -6.28
C GLY A 236 1.46 -13.15 -5.48
N VAL A 237 1.62 -13.82 -4.36
CA VAL A 237 0.60 -13.95 -3.32
C VAL A 237 1.14 -13.38 -2.03
N PHE A 238 0.26 -12.80 -1.26
CA PHE A 238 0.60 -12.23 0.04
C PHE A 238 -0.37 -12.70 1.12
N VAL A 239 0.09 -12.63 2.36
CA VAL A 239 -0.71 -12.74 3.57
C VAL A 239 -0.23 -11.70 4.58
N ARG A 240 -1.17 -11.05 5.26
CA ARG A 240 -0.94 -10.07 6.33
C ARG A 240 -1.82 -10.39 7.52
N TYR A 241 -1.26 -10.32 8.70
CA TYR A 241 -1.95 -10.50 9.96
C TYR A 241 -1.72 -9.30 10.88
N GLY A 242 -2.80 -8.66 11.31
CA GLY A 242 -2.77 -7.58 12.30
C GLY A 242 -2.57 -8.14 13.70
N VAL A 243 -1.39 -7.92 14.27
CA VAL A 243 -1.04 -8.37 15.63
C VAL A 243 -1.77 -7.52 16.67
N THR A 244 -1.98 -6.25 16.40
CA THR A 244 -2.78 -5.39 17.27
C THR A 244 -4.25 -5.46 16.89
N PRO A 245 -5.17 -5.41 17.87
CA PRO A 245 -6.59 -5.35 17.59
C PRO A 245 -6.97 -4.13 16.73
N LEU A 246 -7.97 -4.30 15.87
CA LEU A 246 -8.45 -3.28 14.95
C LEU A 246 -9.04 -2.07 15.68
N PHE A 247 -9.81 -2.31 16.74
CA PHE A 247 -10.46 -1.25 17.52
C PHE A 247 -9.65 -0.87 18.75
N LYS A 248 -9.89 0.35 19.24
CA LYS A 248 -9.37 0.80 20.55
C LYS A 248 -9.97 -0.06 21.66
N LYS A 249 -9.22 -0.23 22.74
CA LYS A 249 -9.72 -0.94 23.94
C LYS A 249 -11.01 -0.29 24.43
N GLY A 250 -12.07 -1.09 24.49
CA GLY A 250 -13.42 -0.62 24.84
C GLY A 250 -14.17 0.12 23.72
N GLY A 251 -13.53 0.39 22.58
CA GLY A 251 -14.14 1.07 21.43
C GLY A 251 -14.86 0.13 20.46
N GLY A 252 -14.71 -1.17 20.61
CA GLY A 252 -15.32 -2.22 19.79
C GLY A 252 -14.93 -3.59 20.30
N PRO A 253 -15.46 -4.68 19.71
CA PRO A 253 -15.02 -6.04 20.00
C PRO A 253 -13.52 -6.19 19.71
N GLU A 254 -12.82 -6.97 20.52
CA GLU A 254 -11.44 -7.28 20.22
C GLU A 254 -11.37 -8.22 19.02
N CYS A 255 -10.69 -7.79 17.97
CA CYS A 255 -10.55 -8.57 16.75
C CYS A 255 -9.27 -8.19 16.01
N HIS A 256 -8.75 -9.13 15.25
CA HIS A 256 -7.54 -8.98 14.45
C HIS A 256 -7.87 -9.02 12.97
N THR A 257 -7.05 -8.37 12.15
CA THR A 257 -7.24 -8.37 10.70
C THR A 257 -6.39 -9.46 10.06
N LEU A 258 -6.95 -10.16 9.09
CA LEU A 258 -6.25 -11.10 8.23
C LEU A 258 -6.54 -10.72 6.78
N SER A 259 -5.53 -10.33 6.02
CA SER A 259 -5.66 -10.01 4.60
C SER A 259 -4.78 -10.93 3.77
N PHE A 260 -5.29 -11.41 2.66
CA PHE A 260 -4.55 -12.29 1.75
C PHE A 260 -5.05 -12.13 0.31
N GLY A 261 -4.17 -12.36 -0.63
CA GLY A 261 -4.53 -12.15 -2.04
C GLY A 261 -3.34 -12.17 -2.97
N ILE A 262 -3.47 -11.41 -4.05
CA ILE A 262 -2.48 -11.29 -5.12
C ILE A 262 -1.73 -9.98 -4.95
N SER A 263 -0.42 -10.02 -5.09
CA SER A 263 0.46 -8.84 -5.17
C SER A 263 1.00 -8.69 -6.58
N LEU A 264 0.98 -7.46 -7.08
CA LEU A 264 1.56 -7.07 -8.37
C LEU A 264 2.76 -6.18 -8.09
N LEU A 265 3.95 -6.60 -8.53
CA LEU A 265 5.16 -5.81 -8.52
C LEU A 265 5.31 -5.17 -9.90
N MET A 266 5.30 -3.86 -9.96
CA MET A 266 5.39 -3.07 -11.19
C MET A 266 6.84 -2.65 -11.46
#